data_c81bb958322ffcc03668bb0aa3c43f5f
#
_entry.id   c81bb958322ffcc03668bb0aa3c43f5f
#
_cell.length_a   1.000
_cell.length_b   1.000
_cell.length_c   1.000
_cell.angle_alpha   90.00
_cell.angle_beta   90.00
_cell.angle_gamma   90.00
#
_symmetry.space_group_name_H-M   'P 1'
#
loop_
_entity.id
_entity.type
_entity.pdbx_description
1 polymer ?
#
loop_
_entity_poly.entity_id
_entity_poly.type
_entity_poly.pdbx_seq_one_letter_code
_entity_poly.pdbx_strand_id
1 'polypeptide(L)'
;MKLLQQSVSSVIAEGRIGSPVFLRCMVQITLTGASVVSSMAAVAAAANTWMPSEPERIYIPDKADATQMTAMVQYAGGQTAMLSLNRTPAVGEASVNLMLVGNKGVIHHDTPGGRHRRMQPPIEFSGGEDLITLIETAINTTTPVKFN
;
A
#
# COMPACT_ATOMS: atom_id res chain seq x y z
N MET A 1 -4.93 0.83 -9.05
CA MET A 1 -4.82 -0.14 -7.93
C MET A 1 -5.77 -1.34 -8.06
N LYS A 2 -7.00 -1.15 -8.51
CA LYS A 2 -8.02 -2.23 -8.56
C LYS A 2 -7.58 -3.50 -9.31
N LEU A 3 -6.99 -3.37 -10.50
CA LEU A 3 -6.52 -4.53 -11.26
C LEU A 3 -5.38 -5.27 -10.55
N LEU A 4 -4.41 -4.53 -10.01
CA LEU A 4 -3.33 -5.12 -9.22
C LEU A 4 -3.87 -5.82 -7.98
N GLN A 5 -4.81 -5.19 -7.28
CA GLN A 5 -5.45 -5.76 -6.09
C GLN A 5 -6.15 -7.08 -6.43
N GLN A 6 -6.90 -7.13 -7.51
CA GLN A 6 -7.57 -8.35 -7.96
C GLN A 6 -6.58 -9.45 -8.34
N SER A 7 -5.50 -9.11 -9.05
CA SER A 7 -4.48 -10.07 -9.46
C SER A 7 -3.77 -10.68 -8.25
N VAL A 8 -3.39 -9.86 -7.28
CA VAL A 8 -2.77 -10.33 -6.03
C VAL A 8 -3.74 -11.22 -5.24
N SER A 9 -4.99 -10.80 -5.10
CA SER A 9 -6.02 -11.58 -4.41
C SER A 9 -6.26 -12.94 -5.06
N SER A 10 -6.24 -13.01 -6.40
CA SER A 10 -6.37 -14.28 -7.14
C SER A 10 -5.22 -15.22 -6.85
N VAL A 11 -3.98 -14.74 -6.87
CA VAL A 11 -2.79 -15.55 -6.56
C VAL A 11 -2.82 -16.09 -5.12
N ILE A 12 -3.27 -15.26 -4.17
CA ILE A 12 -3.47 -15.68 -2.77
C ILE A 12 -4.54 -16.78 -2.69
N ALA A 13 -5.69 -16.58 -3.34
CA ALA A 13 -6.80 -17.53 -3.34
C ALA A 13 -6.43 -18.88 -3.96
N GLU A 14 -5.54 -18.90 -4.94
CA GLU A 14 -4.98 -20.13 -5.53
C GLU A 14 -4.03 -20.90 -4.59
N GLY A 15 -3.66 -20.32 -3.44
CA GLY A 15 -2.78 -20.93 -2.46
C GLY A 15 -1.30 -20.97 -2.86
N ARG A 16 -0.90 -20.27 -3.93
CA ARG A 16 0.45 -20.36 -4.51
C ARG A 16 1.54 -19.83 -3.58
N ILE A 17 1.23 -18.87 -2.73
CA ILE A 17 2.19 -18.33 -1.74
C ILE A 17 1.92 -18.81 -0.31
N GLY A 18 0.88 -19.61 -0.11
CA GLY A 18 0.41 -19.96 1.21
C GLY A 18 -0.25 -18.77 1.93
N SER A 19 -0.03 -18.66 3.23
CA SER A 19 -0.55 -17.54 4.02
C SER A 19 0.41 -16.35 3.98
N PRO A 20 -0.06 -15.14 3.60
CA PRO A 20 0.75 -13.93 3.65
C PRO A 20 1.28 -13.64 5.06
N VAL A 21 2.55 -13.23 5.15
CA VAL A 21 3.23 -12.89 6.41
C VAL A 21 3.83 -11.49 6.41
N PHE A 22 4.25 -10.99 5.25
CA PHE A 22 4.87 -9.68 5.12
C PHE A 22 4.56 -9.04 3.77
N LEU A 23 4.22 -7.76 3.78
CA LEU A 23 4.04 -6.95 2.59
C LEU A 23 4.99 -5.74 2.60
N ARG A 24 5.66 -5.52 1.48
CA ARG A 24 6.29 -4.24 1.17
C ARG A 24 5.64 -3.68 -0.08
N CYS A 25 5.06 -2.50 0.02
CA CYS A 25 4.44 -1.80 -1.11
C CYS A 25 4.98 -0.39 -1.19
N MET A 26 5.71 -0.10 -2.26
CA MET A 26 6.28 1.22 -2.55
C MET A 26 5.54 1.81 -3.75
N VAL A 27 4.99 3.00 -3.55
CA VAL A 27 4.14 3.67 -4.54
C VAL A 27 4.72 5.03 -4.88
N GLN A 28 4.83 5.33 -6.16
CA GLN A 28 5.13 6.67 -6.67
C GLN A 28 3.89 7.25 -7.34
N ILE A 29 3.52 8.46 -6.95
CA ILE A 29 2.43 9.23 -7.56
C ILE A 29 2.95 10.57 -8.05
N THR A 30 2.23 11.18 -8.98
CA THR A 30 2.56 12.52 -9.45
C THR A 30 2.08 13.61 -8.47
N LEU A 31 2.66 14.80 -8.53
CA LEU A 31 2.23 15.94 -7.69
C LEU A 31 0.81 16.41 -8.00
N THR A 32 0.33 16.15 -9.22
CA THR A 32 -1.04 16.46 -9.65
C THR A 32 -1.93 15.26 -9.36
N GLY A 33 -2.79 15.34 -8.37
CA GLY A 33 -3.70 14.25 -8.02
C GLY A 33 -4.10 14.24 -6.56
N ALA A 34 -4.48 13.06 -6.07
CA ALA A 34 -4.91 12.86 -4.69
C ALA A 34 -3.82 13.24 -3.68
N SER A 35 -4.21 13.63 -2.48
CA SER A 35 -3.28 13.91 -1.40
C SER A 35 -2.48 12.67 -0.99
N VAL A 36 -1.33 12.89 -0.34
CA VAL A 36 -0.51 11.79 0.21
C VAL A 36 -1.34 10.96 1.21
N VAL A 37 -2.14 11.62 2.04
CA VAL A 37 -2.97 10.93 3.05
C VAL A 37 -4.03 10.05 2.39
N SER A 38 -4.78 10.58 1.42
CA SER A 38 -5.81 9.78 0.73
C SER A 38 -5.22 8.65 -0.10
N SER A 39 -4.07 8.86 -0.72
CA SER A 39 -3.36 7.82 -1.46
C SER A 39 -2.84 6.72 -0.52
N MET A 40 -2.28 7.10 0.64
CA MET A 40 -1.86 6.12 1.65
C MET A 40 -3.06 5.33 2.20
N ALA A 41 -4.19 5.98 2.40
CA ALA A 41 -5.43 5.30 2.83
C ALA A 41 -5.86 4.23 1.83
N ALA A 42 -5.81 4.53 0.53
CA ALA A 42 -6.13 3.56 -0.52
C ALA A 42 -5.14 2.39 -0.56
N VAL A 43 -3.85 2.66 -0.38
CA VAL A 43 -2.82 1.61 -0.33
C VAL A 43 -3.00 0.73 0.92
N ALA A 44 -3.27 1.32 2.07
CA ALA A 44 -3.52 0.59 3.31
C ALA A 44 -4.79 -0.27 3.22
N ALA A 45 -5.86 0.26 2.62
CA ALA A 45 -7.08 -0.52 2.39
C ALA A 45 -6.83 -1.74 1.49
N ALA A 46 -6.04 -1.60 0.43
CA ALA A 46 -5.64 -2.72 -0.41
C ALA A 46 -4.81 -3.74 0.37
N ALA A 47 -3.81 -3.30 1.14
CA ALA A 47 -3.00 -4.17 1.98
C ALA A 47 -3.83 -4.99 2.96
N ASN A 48 -4.83 -4.37 3.58
CA ASN A 48 -5.73 -5.03 4.52
C ASN A 48 -6.52 -6.19 3.86
N THR A 49 -6.84 -6.08 2.56
CA THR A 49 -7.53 -7.17 1.86
C THR A 49 -6.65 -8.39 1.56
N TRP A 50 -5.33 -8.23 1.59
CA TRP A 50 -4.39 -9.31 1.29
C TRP A 50 -3.91 -10.07 2.53
N MET A 51 -4.05 -9.47 3.70
CA MET A 51 -3.60 -10.08 4.95
C MET A 51 -4.67 -11.01 5.52
N PRO A 52 -4.25 -12.15 6.14
CA PRO A 52 -5.19 -13.15 6.64
C PRO A 52 -5.84 -12.78 7.98
N SER A 53 -5.42 -11.69 8.61
CA SER A 53 -5.98 -11.22 9.89
C SER A 53 -6.28 -9.72 9.83
N GLU A 54 -7.08 -9.25 10.79
CA GLU A 54 -7.46 -7.85 10.88
C GLU A 54 -6.29 -6.94 11.23
N PRO A 55 -6.23 -5.72 10.69
CA PRO A 55 -5.23 -4.74 11.09
C PRO A 55 -5.44 -4.32 12.54
N GLU A 56 -4.37 -4.25 13.30
CA GLU A 56 -4.41 -3.93 14.73
C GLU A 56 -3.86 -2.54 15.03
N ARG A 57 -2.72 -2.19 14.44
CA ARG A 57 -2.05 -0.92 14.68
C ARG A 57 -1.41 -0.37 13.41
N ILE A 58 -1.37 0.97 13.33
CA ILE A 58 -0.61 1.68 12.30
C ILE A 58 0.38 2.63 12.97
N TYR A 59 1.58 2.71 12.40
CA TYR A 59 2.65 3.57 12.86
C TYR A 59 3.26 4.33 11.68
N ILE A 60 3.39 5.64 11.82
CA ILE A 60 4.06 6.51 10.86
C ILE A 60 5.28 7.12 11.56
N PRO A 61 6.51 6.58 11.30
CA PRO A 61 7.71 6.92 12.08
C PRO A 61 8.19 8.35 11.91
N ASP A 62 8.02 8.91 10.72
CA ASP A 62 8.46 10.26 10.40
C ASP A 62 7.27 11.19 10.18
N LYS A 63 7.47 12.49 10.43
CA LYS A 63 6.50 13.48 10.00
C LYS A 63 6.30 13.35 8.51
N ALA A 64 5.10 12.95 8.12
CA ALA A 64 4.72 12.97 6.72
C ALA A 64 4.80 14.40 6.19
N ASP A 65 5.60 14.61 5.17
CA ASP A 65 5.57 15.85 4.43
C ASP A 65 4.64 15.73 3.20
N ALA A 66 4.53 16.79 2.43
CA ALA A 66 3.67 16.80 1.25
C ALA A 66 4.17 15.87 0.11
N THR A 67 5.37 15.31 0.23
CA THR A 67 6.03 14.55 -0.84
C THR A 67 6.27 13.08 -0.49
N GLN A 68 6.32 12.73 0.79
CA GLN A 68 6.66 11.38 1.22
C GLN A 68 5.94 10.97 2.50
N MET A 69 5.53 9.70 2.56
CA MET A 69 4.98 9.06 3.75
C MET A 69 5.38 7.58 3.78
N THR A 70 5.79 7.11 4.94
CA THR A 70 5.95 5.67 5.21
C THR A 70 5.05 5.28 6.37
N ALA A 71 4.31 4.19 6.22
CA ALA A 71 3.46 3.64 7.25
C ALA A 71 3.80 2.16 7.47
N MET A 72 3.74 1.71 8.71
CA MET A 72 3.84 0.31 9.10
C MET A 72 2.52 -0.11 9.71
N VAL A 73 1.93 -1.18 9.20
CA VAL A 73 0.70 -1.76 9.72
C VAL A 73 1.02 -3.11 10.34
N GLN A 74 0.58 -3.31 11.57
CA GLN A 74 0.65 -4.58 12.29
C GLN A 74 -0.71 -5.22 12.32
N TYR A 75 -0.75 -6.51 12.08
CA TYR A 75 -1.97 -7.31 12.04
C TYR A 75 -2.05 -8.25 13.24
N ALA A 76 -3.27 -8.60 13.64
CA ALA A 76 -3.52 -9.43 14.83
C ALA A 76 -2.83 -10.79 14.80
N GLY A 77 -2.60 -11.36 13.62
CA GLY A 77 -1.88 -12.62 13.43
C GLY A 77 -0.36 -12.50 13.40
N GLY A 78 0.21 -11.33 13.67
CA GLY A 78 1.66 -11.09 13.66
C GLY A 78 2.23 -10.66 12.29
N GLN A 79 1.39 -10.58 11.25
CA GLN A 79 1.82 -10.09 9.95
C GLN A 79 2.14 -8.59 10.01
N THR A 80 2.97 -8.13 9.09
CA THR A 80 3.34 -6.71 8.98
C THR A 80 3.30 -6.25 7.54
N ALA A 81 2.79 -5.05 7.31
CA ALA A 81 2.90 -4.35 6.03
C ALA A 81 3.73 -3.07 6.21
N MET A 82 4.68 -2.87 5.30
CA MET A 82 5.44 -1.64 5.14
C MET A 82 4.97 -0.95 3.86
N LEU A 83 4.36 0.20 4.00
CA LEU A 83 3.77 0.98 2.93
C LEU A 83 4.55 2.28 2.78
N SER A 84 5.08 2.54 1.60
CA SER A 84 5.82 3.78 1.31
C SER A 84 5.20 4.48 0.12
N LEU A 85 4.99 5.77 0.24
CA LEU A 85 4.39 6.59 -0.80
C LEU A 85 5.26 7.81 -1.04
N ASN A 86 5.60 8.02 -2.31
CA ASN A 86 6.42 9.13 -2.79
C ASN A 86 5.65 9.93 -3.84
N ARG A 87 5.64 11.26 -3.70
CA ARG A 87 5.18 12.16 -4.76
C ARG A 87 6.38 12.72 -5.51
N THR A 88 6.36 12.60 -6.81
CA THR A 88 7.43 13.11 -7.67
C THR A 88 6.91 14.22 -8.58
N PRO A 89 7.69 15.29 -8.79
CA PRO A 89 7.35 16.32 -9.76
C PRO A 89 7.46 15.85 -11.21
N ALA A 90 8.03 14.67 -11.44
CA ALA A 90 8.14 14.12 -12.78
C ALA A 90 6.77 13.93 -13.41
N VAL A 91 6.62 14.39 -14.65
CA VAL A 91 5.44 14.11 -15.47
C VAL A 91 5.46 12.62 -15.81
N GLY A 92 4.51 11.87 -15.28
CA GLY A 92 4.45 10.45 -15.51
C GLY A 92 3.27 9.79 -14.82
N GLU A 93 3.07 8.52 -15.11
CA GLU A 93 2.05 7.71 -14.48
C GLU A 93 2.53 7.20 -13.11
N ALA A 94 1.57 6.90 -12.23
CA ALA A 94 1.86 6.26 -10.96
C ALA A 94 2.54 4.89 -11.16
N SER A 95 3.42 4.53 -10.26
CA SER A 95 4.10 3.22 -10.28
C SER A 95 4.01 2.53 -8.93
N VAL A 96 4.00 1.20 -8.96
CA VAL A 96 3.94 0.36 -7.76
C VAL A 96 5.04 -0.69 -7.84
N ASN A 97 5.86 -0.77 -6.80
CA ASN A 97 6.72 -1.91 -6.52
C ASN A 97 6.16 -2.63 -5.29
N LEU A 98 5.80 -3.89 -5.46
CA LEU A 98 5.14 -4.70 -4.44
C LEU A 98 5.88 -6.01 -4.26
N MET A 99 6.10 -6.39 -3.01
CA MET A 99 6.57 -7.71 -2.62
C MET A 99 5.68 -8.21 -1.50
N LEU A 100 4.94 -9.28 -1.77
CA LEU A 100 4.12 -9.98 -0.78
C LEU A 100 4.71 -11.35 -0.51
N VAL A 101 5.18 -11.55 0.71
CA VAL A 101 5.80 -12.80 1.17
C VAL A 101 4.76 -13.63 1.89
N GLY A 102 4.56 -14.85 1.43
CA GLY A 102 3.81 -15.88 2.14
C GLY A 102 4.73 -16.97 2.69
N ASN A 103 4.16 -17.90 3.44
CA ASN A 103 4.93 -19.00 4.02
C ASN A 103 5.33 -20.09 3.01
N LYS A 104 4.84 -20.00 1.75
CA LYS A 104 5.15 -20.97 0.68
C LYS A 104 5.69 -20.33 -0.60
N GLY A 105 5.72 -19.01 -0.68
CA GLY A 105 6.17 -18.32 -1.87
C GLY A 105 6.09 -16.81 -1.76
N VAL A 106 6.44 -16.11 -2.84
CA VAL A 106 6.50 -14.66 -2.92
C VAL A 106 5.82 -14.17 -4.19
N ILE A 107 4.99 -13.13 -4.06
CA ILE A 107 4.54 -12.31 -5.20
C ILE A 107 5.48 -11.12 -5.30
N HIS A 108 6.02 -10.89 -6.48
CA HIS A 108 6.76 -9.69 -6.79
C HIS A 108 6.12 -9.00 -8.00
N HIS A 109 5.81 -7.72 -7.85
CA HIS A 109 5.27 -6.89 -8.94
C HIS A 109 6.05 -5.59 -9.01
N ASP A 110 6.41 -5.22 -10.22
CA ASP A 110 7.01 -3.93 -10.53
C ASP A 110 6.32 -3.35 -11.77
N THR A 111 5.80 -2.13 -11.64
CA THR A 111 5.13 -1.48 -12.77
C THR A 111 6.16 -1.21 -13.87
N PRO A 112 5.96 -1.75 -15.09
CA PRO A 112 6.90 -1.57 -16.16
C PRO A 112 7.07 -0.10 -16.52
N GLY A 113 8.30 0.33 -16.72
CA GLY A 113 8.63 1.66 -17.21
C GLY A 113 8.60 1.76 -18.73
N GLY A 114 8.69 2.97 -19.27
CA GLY A 114 8.88 3.23 -20.69
C GLY A 114 7.64 3.04 -21.58
N ARG A 115 7.88 2.69 -22.85
CA ARG A 115 6.83 2.63 -23.89
C ARG A 115 5.72 1.59 -23.62
N HIS A 116 6.05 0.52 -22.95
CA HIS A 116 5.06 -0.53 -22.60
C HIS A 116 3.98 -0.05 -21.63
N ARG A 117 4.27 1.01 -20.89
CA ARG A 117 3.35 1.60 -19.91
C ARG A 117 2.09 2.20 -20.54
N ARG A 118 2.19 2.68 -21.79
CA ARG A 118 1.06 3.30 -22.50
C ARG A 118 -0.06 2.32 -22.86
N MET A 119 0.20 1.03 -22.82
CA MET A 119 -0.76 -0.02 -23.13
C MET A 119 -1.46 -0.58 -21.89
N GLN A 120 -1.09 -0.14 -20.70
CA GLN A 120 -1.72 -0.57 -19.46
C GLN A 120 -2.67 0.51 -18.92
N PRO A 121 -3.79 0.12 -18.29
CA PRO A 121 -4.66 1.09 -17.62
C PRO A 121 -3.88 1.87 -16.58
N PRO A 122 -4.17 3.16 -16.39
CA PRO A 122 -3.55 3.95 -15.33
C PRO A 122 -3.84 3.33 -13.96
N ILE A 123 -2.86 3.42 -13.06
CA ILE A 123 -3.03 2.97 -11.67
C ILE A 123 -3.81 4.06 -10.94
N GLU A 124 -5.05 3.76 -10.59
CA GLU A 124 -5.90 4.65 -9.80
C GLU A 124 -5.80 4.30 -8.32
N PHE A 125 -5.64 5.33 -7.51
CA PHE A 125 -5.60 5.22 -6.06
C PHE A 125 -6.92 5.76 -5.50
N SER A 126 -7.83 4.86 -5.18
CA SER A 126 -9.14 5.18 -4.60
C SER A 126 -9.51 4.15 -3.53
N GLY A 127 -10.42 4.50 -2.65
CA GLY A 127 -10.83 3.68 -1.52
C GLY A 127 -10.09 4.02 -0.24
N GLY A 128 -10.50 3.41 0.87
CA GLY A 128 -9.90 3.61 2.18
C GLY A 128 -10.25 4.95 2.83
N GLU A 129 -11.33 5.60 2.41
CA GLU A 129 -11.76 6.88 2.97
C GLU A 129 -11.98 6.81 4.48
N ASP A 130 -12.40 5.67 4.97
CA ASP A 130 -12.56 5.37 6.40
C ASP A 130 -11.23 5.35 7.18
N LEU A 131 -10.10 5.20 6.50
CA LEU A 131 -8.77 5.18 7.10
C LEU A 131 -8.09 6.57 7.16
N ILE A 132 -8.66 7.58 6.52
CA ILE A 132 -8.05 8.91 6.43
C ILE A 132 -7.83 9.51 7.82
N THR A 133 -8.86 9.51 8.66
CA THR A 133 -8.77 10.05 10.03
C THR A 133 -7.76 9.30 10.87
N LEU A 134 -7.68 7.97 10.72
CA LEU A 134 -6.70 7.15 11.41
C LEU A 134 -5.27 7.51 11.01
N ILE A 135 -5.02 7.70 9.72
CA ILE A 135 -3.71 8.09 9.20
C ILE A 135 -3.33 9.48 9.66
N GLU A 136 -4.25 10.44 9.64
CA GLU A 136 -4.03 11.79 10.16
C GLU A 136 -3.68 11.76 11.66
N THR A 137 -4.36 10.93 12.44
CA THR A 137 -4.02 10.71 13.85
C THR A 137 -2.63 10.12 13.99
N ALA A 138 -2.27 9.13 13.20
CA ALA A 138 -0.96 8.48 13.24
C ALA A 138 0.19 9.43 12.86
N ILE A 139 -0.03 10.36 11.93
CA ILE A 139 0.95 11.40 11.55
C ILE A 139 1.27 12.32 12.76
N ASN A 140 0.28 12.62 13.58
CA ASN A 140 0.41 13.55 14.71
C ASN A 140 0.88 12.85 15.99
N THR A 141 1.05 11.54 15.99
CA THR A 141 1.51 10.75 17.13
C THR A 141 2.86 10.10 16.83
N THR A 142 3.68 9.94 17.85
CA THR A 142 4.97 9.25 17.73
C THR A 142 4.90 7.78 18.12
N THR A 143 3.71 7.29 18.42
CA THR A 143 3.45 5.93 18.88
C THR A 143 2.42 5.23 17.97
N PRO A 144 2.43 3.90 17.89
CA PRO A 144 1.43 3.16 17.12
C PRO A 144 -0.01 3.48 17.55
N VAL A 145 -0.88 3.70 16.56
CA VAL A 145 -2.32 3.98 16.76
C VAL A 145 -3.11 2.73 16.44
N LYS A 146 -4.08 2.40 17.30
CA LYS A 146 -4.95 1.23 17.07
C LYS A 146 -5.99 1.52 16.00
N PHE A 147 -6.27 0.52 15.18
CA PHE A 147 -7.47 0.48 14.35
C PHE A 147 -8.72 0.34 15.26
N ASN A 148 -9.77 1.00 14.84
CA ASN A 148 -11.07 0.90 15.54
C ASN A 148 -11.87 -0.29 15.02
#